data_341ec719ed0f1c13fc3f82c319bb871f
#
_entry.id   341ec719ed0f1c13fc3f82c319bb871f
#
_cell.length_a   1.000
_cell.length_b   1.000
_cell.length_c   1.000
_cell.angle_alpha   90.00
_cell.angle_beta   90.00
_cell.angle_gamma   90.00
#
_symmetry.space_group_name_H-M   'P 1'
#
loop_
_entity.id
_entity.type
_entity.pdbx_description
1 polymer ?
#
loop_
_entity_poly.entity_id
_entity_poly.type
_entity_poly.pdbx_seq_one_letter_code
_entity_poly.pdbx_strand_id
1 'polypeptide(L)' 'MPAGERSAAIDSAMSVKEILQRYPKTEPVFSQLHINRLQEGYESVDEFAWHHGMDVSQFLEQLRQAATSLTS' A
#
# COMPACT_ATOMS: atom_id res chain seq x y z
N MET A 1 -13.08 -8.56 -19.18
CA MET A 1 -12.73 -8.22 -18.50
C MET A 1 -12.82 -7.72 -17.68
N PRO A 2 -12.71 -7.60 -17.48
CA PRO A 2 -12.65 -7.39 -16.55
C PRO A 2 -12.75 -6.43 -15.67
N ALA A 3 -13.80 -6.36 -14.94
CA ALA A 3 -13.97 -5.35 -13.96
C ALA A 3 -12.94 -5.41 -12.86
N GLY A 4 -12.45 -6.58 -12.62
CA GLY A 4 -11.41 -6.72 -11.62
C GLY A 4 -10.17 -5.92 -11.90
N GLU A 5 -10.01 -5.52 -13.12
CA GLU A 5 -8.84 -4.78 -13.49
C GLU A 5 -8.77 -3.41 -12.90
N ARG A 6 -9.91 -2.93 -12.45
CA ARG A 6 -9.91 -1.60 -11.88
C ARG A 6 -9.37 -1.56 -10.49
N SER A 7 -9.30 -2.69 -9.83
CA SER A 7 -8.78 -2.76 -8.48
C SER A 7 -7.32 -3.10 -8.50
N ALA A 8 -6.55 -2.42 -7.70
CA ALA A 8 -5.15 -2.76 -7.57
C ALA A 8 -5.05 -4.11 -6.87
N ALA A 9 -4.14 -4.95 -7.34
CA ALA A 9 -3.94 -6.27 -6.76
C ALA A 9 -3.00 -6.17 -5.56
N ILE A 10 -3.45 -5.49 -4.53
CA ILE A 10 -2.66 -5.28 -3.33
C ILE A 10 -3.22 -6.14 -2.21
N ASP A 11 -2.36 -6.94 -1.58
CA ASP A 11 -2.78 -7.73 -0.44
C ASP A 11 -1.77 -7.59 0.69
N SER A 12 -2.13 -8.15 1.84
CA SER A 12 -1.34 -7.95 3.05
C SER A 12 -0.01 -8.68 3.04
N ALA A 13 0.17 -9.62 2.13
CA ALA A 13 1.43 -10.35 2.04
C ALA A 13 2.48 -9.62 1.21
N MET A 14 2.07 -8.60 0.47
CA MET A 14 3.01 -7.85 -0.36
C MET A 14 3.84 -6.93 0.53
N SER A 15 5.10 -6.75 0.16
CA SER A 15 5.96 -5.84 0.90
C SER A 15 5.67 -4.40 0.50
N VAL A 16 6.01 -3.49 1.40
CA VAL A 16 5.87 -2.06 1.13
C VAL A 16 6.65 -1.69 -0.13
N LYS A 17 7.86 -2.22 -0.25
CA LYS A 17 8.70 -1.93 -1.40
C LYS A 17 8.04 -2.40 -2.70
N GLU A 18 7.47 -3.58 -2.69
CA GLU A 18 6.82 -4.11 -3.88
C GLU A 18 5.64 -3.25 -4.29
N ILE A 19 4.86 -2.81 -3.31
CA ILE A 19 3.71 -1.97 -3.60
C ILE A 19 4.16 -0.65 -4.20
N LEU A 20 5.20 -0.05 -3.65
CA LEU A 20 5.70 1.22 -4.18
C LEU A 20 6.21 1.06 -5.60
N GLN A 21 6.81 -0.08 -5.91
CA GLN A 21 7.32 -0.31 -7.26
C GLN A 21 6.20 -0.53 -8.26
N ARG A 22 5.18 -1.29 -7.87
CA ARG A 22 4.08 -1.61 -8.77
C ARG A 22 3.05 -0.49 -8.84
N TYR A 23 2.84 0.20 -7.75
CA TYR A 23 1.80 1.21 -7.64
C TYR A 23 2.39 2.49 -7.05
N PRO A 24 3.17 3.23 -7.84
CA PRO A 24 3.83 4.43 -7.31
C PRO A 24 2.86 5.48 -6.79
N LYS A 25 1.60 5.43 -7.20
CA LYS A 25 0.62 6.37 -6.67
C LYS A 25 0.31 6.15 -5.20
N THR A 26 0.75 5.03 -4.63
CA THR A 26 0.57 4.78 -3.20
C THR A 26 1.60 5.51 -2.36
N GLU A 27 2.59 6.12 -2.98
CA GLU A 27 3.65 6.76 -2.22
C GLU A 27 3.15 7.81 -1.24
N PRO A 28 2.19 8.67 -1.58
CA PRO A 28 1.73 9.65 -0.60
C PRO A 28 1.16 9.02 0.66
N VAL A 29 0.57 7.83 0.53
CA VAL A 29 0.04 7.13 1.71
C VAL A 29 1.17 6.78 2.65
N PHE A 30 2.26 6.24 2.11
CA PHE A 30 3.39 5.88 2.94
C PHE A 30 4.16 7.09 3.43
N SER A 31 4.24 8.14 2.62
CA SER A 31 4.95 9.36 3.02
C SER A 31 4.33 10.00 4.25
N GLN A 32 3.02 9.96 4.35
CA GLN A 32 2.33 10.53 5.49
C GLN A 32 2.69 9.82 6.79
N LEU A 33 3.15 8.59 6.69
CA LEU A 33 3.48 7.79 7.86
C LEU A 33 4.95 7.92 8.26
N HIS A 34 5.71 8.71 7.52
CA HIS A 34 7.13 8.94 7.83
C HIS A 34 7.92 7.65 7.96
N ILE A 35 7.69 6.74 7.03
CA ILE A 35 8.36 5.43 7.10
C ILE A 35 9.81 5.55 6.66
N ASN A 36 10.62 4.65 7.16
CA ASN A 36 12.00 4.52 6.74
C ASN A 36 12.06 3.41 5.69
N ARG A 37 12.12 3.79 4.42
CA ARG A 37 12.06 2.82 3.34
C ARG A 37 13.21 1.83 3.35
N LEU A 38 14.34 2.24 3.90
CA LEU A 38 15.49 1.35 3.96
C LEU A 38 15.27 0.20 4.93
N GLN A 39 14.51 0.44 5.98
CA GLN A 39 14.24 -0.58 6.97
C GLN A 39 12.87 -1.19 6.83
N GLU A 40 11.86 -0.35 6.60
CA GLU A 40 10.48 -0.81 6.62
C GLU A 40 9.98 -1.27 5.25
N GLY A 41 10.74 -0.98 4.20
CA GLY A 41 10.32 -1.36 2.87
C GLY A 41 10.21 -2.86 2.67
N TYR A 42 10.90 -3.64 3.49
CA TYR A 42 10.87 -5.09 3.36
C TYR A 42 9.75 -5.74 4.15
N GLU A 43 9.07 -4.97 4.99
CA GLU A 43 7.97 -5.51 5.75
C GLU A 43 6.76 -5.72 4.86
N SER A 44 5.99 -6.76 5.17
CA SER A 44 4.71 -6.92 4.51
C SER A 44 3.75 -5.85 5.01
N VAL A 45 2.70 -5.61 4.23
CA VAL A 45 1.68 -4.65 4.63
C VAL A 45 1.10 -5.03 6.00
N ASP A 46 0.92 -6.34 6.22
CA ASP A 46 0.40 -6.84 7.47
C ASP A 46 1.28 -6.43 8.65
N GLU A 47 2.57 -6.67 8.54
CA GLU A 47 3.50 -6.30 9.60
C GLU A 47 3.60 -4.79 9.76
N PHE A 48 3.63 -4.09 8.63
CA PHE A 48 3.72 -2.65 8.66
C PHE A 48 2.55 -2.04 9.41
N ALA A 49 1.33 -2.49 9.07
CA ALA A 49 0.14 -1.96 9.71
C ALA A 49 0.15 -2.28 11.21
N TRP A 50 0.60 -3.47 11.54
CA TRP A 50 0.65 -3.89 12.94
C TRP A 50 1.62 -3.02 13.73
N HIS A 51 2.80 -2.75 13.17
CA HIS A 51 3.80 -1.93 13.84
C HIS A 51 3.33 -0.50 14.04
N HIS A 52 2.49 0.00 13.14
CA HIS A 52 2.00 1.37 13.22
C HIS A 52 0.63 1.46 13.86
N GLY A 53 0.14 0.36 14.43
CA GLY A 53 -1.14 0.38 15.13
C GLY A 53 -2.33 0.63 14.22
N MET A 54 -2.24 0.21 12.98
CA MET A 54 -3.29 0.45 12.00
C MET A 54 -4.06 -0.82 11.71
N ASP A 55 -5.31 -0.64 11.32
CA ASP A 55 -6.14 -1.75 10.86
C ASP A 55 -5.70 -2.14 9.45
N VAL A 56 -5.33 -3.40 9.27
CA VAL A 56 -4.82 -3.87 7.98
C VAL A 56 -5.85 -3.67 6.87
N SER A 57 -7.12 -3.99 7.15
CA SER A 57 -8.15 -3.86 6.13
C SER A 57 -8.31 -2.42 5.67
N GLN A 58 -8.31 -1.49 6.61
CA GLN A 58 -8.44 -0.08 6.28
C GLN A 58 -7.21 0.42 5.52
N PHE A 59 -6.04 -0.04 5.93
CA PHE A 59 -4.82 0.36 5.25
C PHE A 59 -4.80 -0.15 3.82
N LEU A 60 -5.20 -1.40 3.61
CA LEU A 60 -5.29 -1.94 2.26
C LEU A 60 -6.27 -1.15 1.42
N GLU A 61 -7.38 -0.75 2.01
CA GLU A 61 -8.36 0.05 1.29
C GLU A 61 -7.77 1.37 0.84
N GLN A 62 -7.03 2.03 1.71
CA GLN A 62 -6.39 3.30 1.36
C GLN A 62 -5.38 3.11 0.22
N LEU A 63 -4.61 2.03 0.30
CA LEU A 63 -3.63 1.75 -0.74
C LEU A 63 -4.30 1.49 -2.08
N ARG A 64 -5.38 0.71 -2.06
CA ARG A 64 -6.09 0.41 -3.31
C ARG A 64 -6.70 1.65 -3.91
N GLN A 65 -7.26 2.51 -3.08
CA GLN A 65 -7.84 3.75 -3.58
C GLN A 65 -6.77 4.64 -4.19
N ALA A 66 -5.63 4.76 -3.52
CA ALA A 66 -4.55 5.57 -4.06
C ALA A 66 -4.03 5.00 -5.37
N ALA A 67 -3.88 3.68 -5.43
CA ALA A 67 -3.32 3.03 -6.60
C ALA A 67 -4.22 3.16 -7.82
N THR A 68 -5.52 3.24 -7.60
CA THR A 68 -6.47 3.31 -8.72
C THR A 68 -6.98 4.72 -8.97
N SER A 69 -6.46 5.71 -8.26
CA SER A 69 -6.91 7.09 -8.43
C SER A 69 -6.53 7.60 -9.81
N LEU A 70 -7.50 8.18 -10.51
CA LEU A 70 -7.26 8.78 -11.81
C LEU A 70 -7.02 10.26 -11.73
N THR A 71 -7.43 10.85 -10.63
CA THR A 71 -7.23 12.29 -10.44
C THR A 71 -6.24 12.49 -9.36
N SER A 72 -5.14 12.60 -9.54
CA SER A 72 -4.21 12.77 -8.44
C SER A 72 -3.70 14.14 -8.25
#